data_ed6a61a9e04e6b3cd6be1d68308c6570
#
_entry.id   ed6a61a9e04e6b3cd6be1d68308c6570
#
_cell.length_a   1.000
_cell.length_b   1.000
_cell.length_c   1.000
_cell.angle_alpha   90.00
_cell.angle_beta   90.00
_cell.angle_gamma   90.00
#
_symmetry.space_group_name_H-M   'P 1'
#
loop_
_entity.id
_entity.type
_entity.pdbx_description
1 polymer ?
#
loop_
_entity_poly.entity_id
_entity_poly.type
_entity_poly.pdbx_seq_one_letter_code
_entity_poly.pdbx_strand_id
1 'polypeptide(L)'
;MREPALETVAADGKALRGSRRGTESAVMLIGAMAQDGTLVAQQRVADKSNEIPALAPLLSVLDLRGVVVTADALHTQAETAKVLVEEMGAHFVLTVKRNRPALWEACRSIPWHEVTAVHKESGRGHGRLETRVTKVVTWGDLAFPYVRQVARVVRHRTVEASGKRTREIVYLITDLTSQRAAPEVVARYARGHWGVENKIHYVRDVTFGEDAARIRTGHGPQNVSTLRSIAINFLRWTGSSIADAQRRLALAPHKAPLDLFGVPADQQLSS
;
A
#
# COMPACT_ATOMS: atom_id res chain seq x y z
N MET A 1 12.31 -23.30 14.57
CA MET A 1 12.01 -23.19 13.11
C MET A 1 11.25 -21.88 12.91
N ARG A 2 11.64 -21.02 11.97
CA ARG A 2 10.87 -19.79 11.67
C ARG A 2 9.68 -20.16 10.79
N GLU A 3 8.49 -19.65 11.13
CA GLU A 3 7.31 -19.81 10.30
C GLU A 3 7.48 -19.01 8.99
N PRO A 4 6.87 -19.45 7.86
CA PRO A 4 6.91 -18.69 6.62
C PRO A 4 6.22 -17.34 6.82
N ALA A 5 6.64 -16.33 6.03
CA ALA A 5 5.98 -15.03 6.07
C ALA A 5 4.55 -15.12 5.53
N LEU A 6 3.63 -14.46 6.22
CA LEU A 6 2.23 -14.41 5.85
C LEU A 6 2.03 -13.53 4.61
N GLU A 7 0.93 -13.76 3.91
CA GLU A 7 0.47 -12.88 2.84
C GLU A 7 0.10 -11.49 3.37
N THR A 8 0.14 -10.50 2.51
CA THR A 8 -0.14 -9.11 2.90
C THR A 8 -1.19 -8.46 2.03
N VAL A 9 -2.00 -7.62 2.67
CA VAL A 9 -2.86 -6.63 2.02
C VAL A 9 -2.47 -5.23 2.51
N ALA A 10 -2.16 -4.34 1.58
CA ALA A 10 -1.84 -2.96 1.87
C ALA A 10 -3.06 -2.07 1.57
N ALA A 11 -3.54 -1.33 2.58
CA ALA A 11 -4.63 -0.38 2.42
C ALA A 11 -4.11 1.06 2.42
N ASP A 12 -4.53 1.84 1.41
CA ASP A 12 -4.12 3.23 1.27
C ASP A 12 -5.17 4.05 0.53
N GLY A 13 -5.22 5.36 0.84
CA GLY A 13 -6.14 6.30 0.26
C GLY A 13 -5.58 7.04 -0.94
N LYS A 14 -6.45 7.40 -1.88
CA LYS A 14 -6.10 8.20 -3.06
C LYS A 14 -7.14 9.26 -3.37
N ALA A 15 -6.69 10.52 -3.44
CA ALA A 15 -7.50 11.61 -3.98
C ALA A 15 -7.48 11.57 -5.52
N LEU A 16 -8.65 11.56 -6.14
CA LEU A 16 -8.84 11.74 -7.58
C LEU A 16 -8.79 13.23 -7.92
N ARG A 17 -7.61 13.82 -8.04
CA ARG A 17 -7.43 15.29 -8.13
C ARG A 17 -8.19 15.90 -9.29
N GLY A 18 -8.28 15.20 -10.43
CA GLY A 18 -9.03 15.64 -11.62
C GLY A 18 -10.54 15.72 -11.42
N SER A 19 -11.09 15.09 -10.38
CA SER A 19 -12.52 15.14 -10.05
C SER A 19 -12.95 16.43 -9.33
N ARG A 20 -12.00 17.26 -8.86
CA ARG A 20 -12.30 18.51 -8.15
C ARG A 20 -13.17 19.44 -8.98
N ARG A 21 -14.20 20.02 -8.35
CA ARG A 21 -15.15 20.94 -8.98
C ARG A 21 -15.29 22.20 -8.13
N GLY A 22 -14.79 23.32 -8.63
CA GLY A 22 -14.83 24.58 -7.90
C GLY A 22 -14.19 24.46 -6.52
N THR A 23 -14.97 24.73 -5.47
CA THR A 23 -14.56 24.63 -4.06
C THR A 23 -14.75 23.22 -3.47
N GLU A 24 -15.37 22.30 -4.21
CA GLU A 24 -15.58 20.93 -3.75
C GLU A 24 -14.25 20.16 -3.67
N SER A 25 -14.12 19.32 -2.66
CA SER A 25 -12.97 18.43 -2.51
C SER A 25 -12.95 17.39 -3.64
N ALA A 26 -11.75 16.90 -3.98
CA ALA A 26 -11.62 15.77 -4.87
C ALA A 26 -12.26 14.51 -4.27
N VAL A 27 -12.82 13.65 -5.12
CA VAL A 27 -13.30 12.33 -4.69
C VAL A 27 -12.15 11.55 -4.07
N MET A 28 -12.35 11.03 -2.87
CA MET A 28 -11.41 10.18 -2.17
C MET A 28 -11.80 8.72 -2.37
N LEU A 29 -10.83 7.89 -2.69
CA LEU A 29 -10.97 6.44 -2.71
C LEU A 29 -10.01 5.83 -1.70
N ILE A 30 -10.41 4.72 -1.09
CA ILE A 30 -9.51 3.84 -0.36
C ILE A 30 -9.43 2.52 -1.11
N GLY A 31 -8.23 1.96 -1.24
CA GLY A 31 -7.98 0.72 -1.96
C GLY A 31 -7.20 -0.29 -1.13
N ALA A 32 -7.42 -1.56 -1.39
CA ALA A 32 -6.69 -2.68 -0.82
C ALA A 32 -5.91 -3.41 -1.92
N MET A 33 -4.59 -3.50 -1.76
CA MET A 33 -3.66 -4.12 -2.71
C MET A 33 -3.05 -5.38 -2.10
N ALA A 34 -3.15 -6.49 -2.82
CA ALA A 34 -2.47 -7.73 -2.47
C ALA A 34 -0.94 -7.64 -2.70
N GLN A 35 -0.20 -8.59 -2.15
CA GLN A 35 1.27 -8.61 -2.18
C GLN A 35 1.85 -8.59 -3.61
N ASP A 36 1.19 -9.21 -4.57
CA ASP A 36 1.59 -9.21 -5.99
C ASP A 36 1.40 -7.86 -6.69
N GLY A 37 0.66 -6.95 -6.05
CA GLY A 37 0.34 -5.62 -6.54
C GLY A 37 -1.06 -5.53 -7.18
N THR A 38 -1.85 -6.59 -7.14
CA THR A 38 -3.25 -6.58 -7.60
C THR A 38 -4.10 -5.74 -6.66
N LEU A 39 -4.87 -4.79 -7.18
CA LEU A 39 -5.89 -4.09 -6.41
C LEU A 39 -7.10 -5.02 -6.25
N VAL A 40 -7.33 -5.51 -5.03
CA VAL A 40 -8.36 -6.53 -4.73
C VAL A 40 -9.68 -5.92 -4.26
N ALA A 41 -9.66 -4.71 -3.73
CA ALA A 41 -10.87 -3.97 -3.37
C ALA A 41 -10.63 -2.47 -3.48
N GLN A 42 -11.69 -1.71 -3.78
CA GLN A 42 -11.67 -0.25 -3.80
C GLN A 42 -13.04 0.30 -3.42
N GLN A 43 -13.05 1.34 -2.61
CA GLN A 43 -14.27 1.98 -2.15
C GLN A 43 -14.14 3.50 -2.16
N ARG A 44 -15.23 4.23 -2.45
CA ARG A 44 -15.31 5.68 -2.25
C ARG A 44 -15.43 5.99 -0.77
N VAL A 45 -14.63 6.91 -0.30
CA VAL A 45 -14.77 7.51 1.02
C VAL A 45 -15.95 8.46 0.99
N ALA A 46 -16.82 8.41 2.01
CA ALA A 46 -17.99 9.27 2.07
C ALA A 46 -17.61 10.76 2.09
N ASP A 47 -18.39 11.59 1.42
CA ASP A 47 -18.18 13.03 1.37
C ASP A 47 -18.16 13.61 2.80
N LYS A 48 -17.25 14.54 3.05
CA LYS A 48 -17.02 15.17 4.37
C LYS A 48 -16.55 14.20 5.48
N SER A 49 -16.17 12.96 5.12
CA SER A 49 -15.56 12.00 6.02
C SER A 49 -14.06 11.88 5.74
N ASN A 50 -13.35 11.13 6.59
CA ASN A 50 -11.98 10.71 6.34
C ASN A 50 -11.94 9.21 5.99
N GLU A 51 -10.76 8.68 5.70
CA GLU A 51 -10.56 7.29 5.30
C GLU A 51 -10.75 6.28 6.44
N ILE A 52 -10.69 6.71 7.70
CA ILE A 52 -10.72 5.80 8.86
C ILE A 52 -12.00 4.95 8.87
N PRO A 53 -13.22 5.51 8.76
CA PRO A 53 -14.44 4.70 8.76
C PRO A 53 -14.60 3.83 7.50
N ALA A 54 -13.91 4.15 6.41
CA ALA A 54 -14.03 3.42 5.16
C ALA A 54 -13.16 2.14 5.14
N LEU A 55 -12.17 2.02 6.03
CA LEU A 55 -11.25 0.88 6.03
C LEU A 55 -11.93 -0.44 6.35
N ALA A 56 -12.72 -0.52 7.42
CA ALA A 56 -13.40 -1.74 7.82
C ALA A 56 -14.38 -2.25 6.75
N PRO A 57 -15.28 -1.42 6.19
CA PRO A 57 -16.14 -1.84 5.07
C PRO A 57 -15.36 -2.27 3.82
N LEU A 58 -14.24 -1.60 3.49
CA LEU A 58 -13.39 -2.01 2.38
C LEU A 58 -12.83 -3.41 2.57
N LEU A 59 -12.35 -3.71 3.78
CA LEU A 59 -11.69 -4.98 4.09
C LEU A 59 -12.66 -6.14 4.34
N SER A 60 -13.90 -5.86 4.75
CA SER A 60 -14.91 -6.87 5.09
C SER A 60 -15.33 -7.77 3.91
N VAL A 61 -15.07 -7.35 2.68
CA VAL A 61 -15.37 -8.16 1.47
C VAL A 61 -14.25 -9.17 1.14
N LEU A 62 -13.17 -9.18 1.91
CA LEU A 62 -12.01 -10.05 1.72
C LEU A 62 -11.93 -11.10 2.84
N ASP A 63 -11.46 -12.30 2.55
CA ASP A 63 -11.05 -13.24 3.59
C ASP A 63 -9.63 -12.91 4.04
N LEU A 64 -9.51 -12.31 5.22
CA LEU A 64 -8.26 -11.82 5.78
C LEU A 64 -7.70 -12.70 6.91
N ARG A 65 -8.26 -13.86 7.17
CA ARG A 65 -7.80 -14.76 8.23
C ARG A 65 -6.34 -15.15 8.02
N GLY A 66 -5.49 -14.77 8.98
CA GLY A 66 -4.05 -14.99 8.92
C GLY A 66 -3.28 -14.09 7.93
N VAL A 67 -3.95 -13.14 7.28
CA VAL A 67 -3.33 -12.15 6.39
C VAL A 67 -2.82 -10.95 7.19
N VAL A 68 -1.70 -10.35 6.78
CA VAL A 68 -1.17 -9.14 7.41
C VAL A 68 -1.69 -7.90 6.68
N VAL A 69 -2.49 -7.10 7.36
CA VAL A 69 -2.94 -5.80 6.85
C VAL A 69 -1.89 -4.73 7.19
N THR A 70 -1.43 -4.01 6.19
CA THR A 70 -0.57 -2.85 6.37
C THR A 70 -1.34 -1.58 6.02
N ALA A 71 -1.22 -0.56 6.85
CA ALA A 71 -1.86 0.74 6.62
C ALA A 71 -0.99 1.89 7.10
N ASP A 72 -1.27 3.09 6.60
CA ASP A 72 -0.56 4.29 6.98
C ASP A 72 -0.94 4.76 8.40
N ALA A 73 -0.29 5.83 8.86
CA ALA A 73 -0.47 6.33 10.23
C ALA A 73 -1.87 6.87 10.52
N LEU A 74 -2.67 7.21 9.51
CA LEU A 74 -4.05 7.65 9.68
C LEU A 74 -4.91 6.52 10.28
N HIS A 75 -4.66 5.30 9.81
CA HIS A 75 -5.35 4.09 10.24
C HIS A 75 -4.79 3.45 11.51
N THR A 76 -3.77 4.06 12.14
CA THR A 76 -3.24 3.60 13.43
C THR A 76 -4.17 4.02 14.57
N GLN A 77 -5.32 3.35 14.65
CA GLN A 77 -6.37 3.55 15.63
C GLN A 77 -6.60 2.26 16.43
N ALA A 78 -6.93 2.38 17.72
CA ALA A 78 -7.21 1.21 18.56
C ALA A 78 -8.37 0.38 18.00
N GLU A 79 -9.41 1.05 17.51
CA GLU A 79 -10.56 0.39 16.90
C GLU A 79 -10.20 -0.36 15.63
N THR A 80 -9.34 0.20 14.79
CA THR A 80 -8.83 -0.50 13.59
C THR A 80 -8.12 -1.80 13.97
N ALA A 81 -7.27 -1.77 15.01
CA ALA A 81 -6.56 -2.97 15.45
C ALA A 81 -7.52 -4.05 15.99
N LYS A 82 -8.58 -3.63 16.73
CA LYS A 82 -9.61 -4.56 17.21
C LYS A 82 -10.35 -5.22 16.06
N VAL A 83 -10.88 -4.44 15.13
CA VAL A 83 -11.60 -4.95 13.97
C VAL A 83 -10.75 -5.95 13.18
N LEU A 84 -9.48 -5.61 12.91
CA LEU A 84 -8.58 -6.51 12.19
C LEU A 84 -8.36 -7.83 12.93
N VAL A 85 -8.10 -7.78 14.23
CA VAL A 85 -7.75 -8.99 15.01
C VAL A 85 -8.99 -9.77 15.42
N GLU A 86 -10.01 -9.12 15.98
CA GLU A 86 -11.15 -9.80 16.59
C GLU A 86 -12.21 -10.20 15.55
N GLU A 87 -12.49 -9.32 14.58
CA GLU A 87 -13.59 -9.56 13.64
C GLU A 87 -13.10 -10.23 12.34
N MET A 88 -11.91 -9.85 11.86
CA MET A 88 -11.38 -10.36 10.58
C MET A 88 -10.36 -11.50 10.74
N GLY A 89 -9.89 -11.78 11.96
CA GLY A 89 -8.83 -12.77 12.22
C GLY A 89 -7.52 -12.46 11.50
N ALA A 90 -7.32 -11.19 11.18
CA ALA A 90 -6.14 -10.68 10.48
C ALA A 90 -5.03 -10.27 11.46
N HIS A 91 -3.83 -10.13 10.95
CA HIS A 91 -2.71 -9.49 11.61
C HIS A 91 -2.51 -8.07 11.08
N PHE A 92 -1.76 -7.24 11.79
CA PHE A 92 -1.47 -5.90 11.33
C PHE A 92 0.02 -5.51 11.41
N VAL A 93 0.43 -4.62 10.51
CA VAL A 93 1.63 -3.79 10.64
C VAL A 93 1.21 -2.35 10.36
N LEU A 94 1.11 -1.54 11.41
CA LEU A 94 0.63 -0.17 11.33
C LEU A 94 1.76 0.83 11.55
N THR A 95 1.73 1.91 10.78
CA THR A 95 2.72 2.99 10.86
C THR A 95 2.39 3.97 11.96
N VAL A 96 3.35 4.27 12.84
CA VAL A 96 3.21 5.26 13.91
C VAL A 96 3.91 6.56 13.53
N LYS A 97 3.16 7.64 13.46
CA LYS A 97 3.65 9.01 13.21
C LYS A 97 3.18 9.96 14.33
N ARG A 98 3.53 11.24 14.20
CA ARG A 98 3.22 12.29 15.20
C ARG A 98 1.74 12.64 15.30
N ASN A 99 0.87 12.15 14.42
CA ASN A 99 -0.60 12.22 14.57
C ASN A 99 -1.10 11.45 15.80
N ARG A 100 -0.28 10.54 16.36
CA ARG A 100 -0.50 9.83 17.64
C ARG A 100 0.68 10.12 18.57
N PRO A 101 0.75 11.32 19.18
CA PRO A 101 1.98 11.80 19.84
C PRO A 101 2.42 10.92 21.00
N ALA A 102 1.49 10.47 21.87
CA ALA A 102 1.82 9.60 22.99
C ALA A 102 2.38 8.23 22.52
N LEU A 103 1.75 7.60 21.53
CA LEU A 103 2.22 6.33 20.97
C LEU A 103 3.57 6.51 20.27
N TRP A 104 3.73 7.60 19.52
CA TRP A 104 4.99 7.92 18.85
C TRP A 104 6.13 8.12 19.85
N GLU A 105 5.88 8.84 20.94
CA GLU A 105 6.89 9.07 21.98
C GLU A 105 7.23 7.79 22.72
N ALA A 106 6.25 6.94 23.02
CA ALA A 106 6.48 5.62 23.60
C ALA A 106 7.36 4.74 22.68
N CYS A 107 7.11 4.73 21.37
CA CYS A 107 7.97 4.02 20.41
C CYS A 107 9.38 4.64 20.33
N ARG A 108 9.50 5.98 20.46
CA ARG A 108 10.77 6.70 20.40
C ARG A 108 11.65 6.44 21.61
N SER A 109 11.07 6.33 22.80
CA SER A 109 11.76 6.15 24.07
C SER A 109 12.33 4.75 24.30
N ILE A 110 11.97 3.77 23.48
CA ILE A 110 12.57 2.43 23.51
C ILE A 110 14.10 2.55 23.36
N PRO A 111 14.89 1.82 24.17
CA PRO A 111 16.36 1.87 24.10
C PRO A 111 16.89 1.16 22.85
N TRP A 112 16.69 1.79 21.69
CA TRP A 112 17.02 1.23 20.38
C TRP A 112 18.51 0.88 20.17
N HIS A 113 19.41 1.40 20.99
CA HIS A 113 20.83 1.06 20.94
C HIS A 113 21.07 -0.36 21.45
N GLU A 114 20.28 -0.84 22.38
CA GLU A 114 20.35 -2.17 22.96
C GLU A 114 19.68 -3.26 22.08
N VAL A 115 18.81 -2.85 21.14
CA VAL A 115 18.10 -3.79 20.28
C VAL A 115 19.06 -4.43 19.28
N THR A 116 19.29 -5.74 19.44
CA THR A 116 20.21 -6.54 18.60
C THR A 116 19.52 -7.16 17.37
N ALA A 117 18.19 -7.40 17.44
CA ALA A 117 17.43 -7.93 16.32
C ALA A 117 17.35 -6.88 15.20
N VAL A 118 18.19 -7.03 14.16
CA VAL A 118 18.37 -6.04 13.10
C VAL A 118 18.43 -6.69 11.73
N HIS A 119 17.80 -6.04 10.76
CA HIS A 119 17.95 -6.31 9.34
C HIS A 119 18.43 -5.04 8.63
N LYS A 120 19.40 -5.19 7.72
CA LYS A 120 19.93 -4.09 6.92
C LYS A 120 19.87 -4.45 5.46
N GLU A 121 19.32 -3.57 4.67
CA GLU A 121 19.30 -3.68 3.22
C GLU A 121 19.82 -2.38 2.58
N SER A 122 20.51 -2.51 1.45
CA SER A 122 21.01 -1.38 0.68
C SER A 122 20.66 -1.58 -0.79
N GLY A 123 20.40 -0.49 -1.48
CA GLY A 123 20.07 -0.51 -2.90
C GLY A 123 20.53 0.77 -3.57
N ARG A 124 20.70 0.69 -4.90
CA ARG A 124 21.02 1.80 -5.78
C ARG A 124 19.97 1.88 -6.88
N GLY A 125 19.42 3.04 -7.14
CA GLY A 125 18.46 3.25 -8.21
C GLY A 125 18.06 4.70 -8.35
N HIS A 126 17.67 5.11 -9.55
CA HIS A 126 17.21 6.47 -9.86
C HIS A 126 18.18 7.57 -9.37
N GLY A 127 19.50 7.36 -9.50
CA GLY A 127 20.55 8.29 -9.07
C GLY A 127 20.66 8.45 -7.55
N ARG A 128 20.25 7.44 -6.78
CA ARG A 128 20.25 7.47 -5.31
C ARG A 128 20.83 6.18 -4.74
N LEU A 129 21.59 6.33 -3.67
CA LEU A 129 21.98 5.25 -2.76
C LEU A 129 21.01 5.27 -1.60
N GLU A 130 20.46 4.14 -1.25
CA GLU A 130 19.53 4.00 -0.14
C GLU A 130 19.94 2.84 0.75
N THR A 131 19.96 3.09 2.06
CA THR A 131 20.16 2.05 3.08
C THR A 131 19.01 2.12 4.07
N ARG A 132 18.40 0.98 4.35
CA ARG A 132 17.39 0.82 5.39
C ARG A 132 17.91 -0.09 6.48
N VAL A 133 17.71 0.31 7.73
CA VAL A 133 18.02 -0.47 8.91
C VAL A 133 16.73 -0.65 9.69
N THR A 134 16.25 -1.87 9.80
CA THR A 134 15.05 -2.25 10.55
C THR A 134 15.48 -2.95 11.82
N LYS A 135 15.14 -2.37 12.97
CA LYS A 135 15.28 -3.00 14.29
C LYS A 135 13.89 -3.36 14.80
N VAL A 136 13.77 -4.52 15.41
CA VAL A 136 12.50 -5.01 15.95
C VAL A 136 12.71 -5.51 17.37
N VAL A 137 11.78 -5.20 18.26
CA VAL A 137 11.80 -5.62 19.67
C VAL A 137 10.41 -6.05 20.11
N THR A 138 10.35 -7.12 20.92
CA THR A 138 9.14 -7.49 21.65
C THR A 138 8.90 -6.45 22.75
N TRP A 139 7.72 -5.82 22.74
CA TRP A 139 7.40 -4.72 23.63
C TRP A 139 5.90 -4.74 23.96
N GLY A 140 5.56 -5.20 25.15
CA GLY A 140 4.17 -5.35 25.60
C GLY A 140 3.55 -4.14 26.31
N ASP A 141 4.37 -3.12 26.66
CA ASP A 141 3.93 -2.01 27.52
C ASP A 141 3.42 -0.80 26.73
N LEU A 142 3.01 -0.99 25.49
CA LEU A 142 2.37 0.09 24.72
C LEU A 142 0.88 0.18 25.07
N ALA A 143 0.40 1.39 25.31
CA ALA A 143 -1.03 1.68 25.47
C ALA A 143 -1.74 1.61 24.09
N PHE A 144 -1.63 0.47 23.42
CA PHE A 144 -2.28 0.18 22.15
C PHE A 144 -2.64 -1.31 22.08
N PRO A 145 -3.86 -1.68 21.65
CA PRO A 145 -4.33 -3.06 21.71
C PRO A 145 -3.53 -4.01 20.80
N TYR A 146 -3.35 -5.24 21.26
CA TYR A 146 -2.73 -6.38 20.57
C TYR A 146 -1.26 -6.23 20.18
N VAL A 147 -0.61 -5.09 20.44
CA VAL A 147 0.81 -4.93 20.10
C VAL A 147 1.68 -5.96 20.82
N ARG A 148 2.49 -6.66 20.06
CA ARG A 148 3.51 -7.61 20.54
C ARG A 148 4.92 -7.16 20.23
N GLN A 149 5.09 -6.46 19.11
CA GLN A 149 6.39 -5.96 18.71
C GLN A 149 6.30 -4.52 18.21
N VAL A 150 7.39 -3.80 18.42
CA VAL A 150 7.63 -2.48 17.86
C VAL A 150 8.84 -2.55 16.95
N ALA A 151 8.76 -1.92 15.80
CA ALA A 151 9.87 -1.79 14.88
C ALA A 151 10.25 -0.33 14.65
N ARG A 152 11.55 -0.10 14.45
CA ARG A 152 12.11 1.17 13.98
C ARG A 152 12.83 0.95 12.66
N VAL A 153 12.33 1.60 11.62
CA VAL A 153 12.96 1.63 10.30
C VAL A 153 13.70 2.96 10.15
N VAL A 154 15.01 2.90 9.97
CA VAL A 154 15.85 4.07 9.67
C VAL A 154 16.26 3.99 8.21
N ARG A 155 15.85 4.97 7.43
CA ARG A 155 16.15 5.09 6.01
C ARG A 155 17.17 6.20 5.79
N HIS A 156 18.32 5.84 5.26
CA HIS A 156 19.33 6.76 4.79
C HIS A 156 19.28 6.83 3.26
N ARG A 157 19.23 8.03 2.71
CA ARG A 157 19.23 8.24 1.27
C ARG A 157 20.30 9.28 0.92
N THR A 158 21.12 8.98 -0.09
CA THR A 158 22.10 9.89 -0.67
C THR A 158 21.78 10.10 -2.14
N VAL A 159 21.58 11.34 -2.57
CA VAL A 159 21.41 11.71 -3.99
C VAL A 159 22.81 11.78 -4.60
N GLU A 160 23.11 10.95 -5.60
CA GLU A 160 24.46 10.81 -6.14
C GLU A 160 24.95 12.11 -6.79
N ALA A 161 24.09 12.79 -7.57
CA ALA A 161 24.45 14.02 -8.27
C ALA A 161 24.79 15.19 -7.35
N SER A 162 24.16 15.30 -6.18
CA SER A 162 24.34 16.44 -5.25
C SER A 162 25.04 16.07 -3.94
N GLY A 163 25.27 14.79 -3.68
CA GLY A 163 25.75 14.29 -2.40
C GLY A 163 24.78 14.54 -1.23
N LYS A 164 23.57 15.08 -1.48
CA LYS A 164 22.60 15.39 -0.44
C LYS A 164 22.18 14.14 0.30
N ARG A 165 22.33 14.16 1.62
CA ARG A 165 21.95 13.06 2.50
C ARG A 165 20.66 13.40 3.26
N THR A 166 19.76 12.43 3.38
CA THR A 166 18.58 12.52 4.21
C THR A 166 18.49 11.29 5.09
N ARG A 167 17.91 11.48 6.29
CA ARG A 167 17.62 10.41 7.23
C ARG A 167 16.17 10.52 7.65
N GLU A 168 15.44 9.43 7.54
CA GLU A 168 14.04 9.32 7.95
C GLU A 168 13.92 8.18 8.97
N ILE A 169 13.11 8.37 9.99
CA ILE A 169 12.80 7.35 10.99
C ILE A 169 11.30 7.13 10.99
N VAL A 170 10.90 5.87 10.86
CA VAL A 170 9.51 5.43 10.92
C VAL A 170 9.39 4.36 11.99
N TYR A 171 8.37 4.45 12.84
CA TYR A 171 8.01 3.40 13.79
C TYR A 171 6.83 2.60 13.26
N LEU A 172 6.84 1.30 13.53
CA LEU A 172 5.77 0.38 13.19
C LEU A 172 5.40 -0.41 14.43
N ILE A 173 4.13 -0.75 14.55
CA ILE A 173 3.61 -1.65 15.58
C ILE A 173 2.93 -2.84 14.92
N THR A 174 3.01 -4.01 15.55
CA THR A 174 2.40 -5.24 15.04
C THR A 174 1.97 -6.16 16.19
N ASP A 175 0.92 -6.93 15.95
CA ASP A 175 0.46 -8.03 16.80
C ASP A 175 1.24 -9.33 16.56
N LEU A 176 2.07 -9.38 15.52
CA LEU A 176 2.89 -10.54 15.22
C LEU A 176 3.97 -10.76 16.28
N THR A 177 4.17 -12.03 16.65
CA THR A 177 5.24 -12.43 17.58
C THR A 177 6.61 -12.45 16.90
N SER A 178 7.68 -12.49 17.68
CA SER A 178 9.06 -12.58 17.16
C SER A 178 9.34 -13.82 16.32
N GLN A 179 8.58 -14.90 16.54
CA GLN A 179 8.66 -16.13 15.74
C GLN A 179 8.12 -15.92 14.32
N ARG A 180 7.06 -15.10 14.17
CA ARG A 180 6.39 -14.80 12.89
C ARG A 180 6.96 -13.60 12.17
N ALA A 181 7.44 -12.60 12.89
CA ALA A 181 7.90 -11.33 12.31
C ALA A 181 9.32 -10.96 12.80
N ALA A 182 10.32 -11.70 12.29
CA ALA A 182 11.71 -11.32 12.39
C ALA A 182 11.98 -9.97 11.65
N PRO A 183 13.08 -9.26 11.93
CA PRO A 183 13.37 -7.95 11.36
C PRO A 183 13.28 -7.89 9.82
N GLU A 184 13.74 -8.93 9.13
CA GLU A 184 13.65 -9.02 7.66
C GLU A 184 12.21 -9.15 7.17
N VAL A 185 11.34 -9.82 7.94
CA VAL A 185 9.92 -9.99 7.61
C VAL A 185 9.18 -8.66 7.79
N VAL A 186 9.41 -7.96 8.91
CA VAL A 186 8.84 -6.62 9.16
C VAL A 186 9.32 -5.63 8.11
N ALA A 187 10.61 -5.66 7.74
CA ALA A 187 11.16 -4.82 6.68
C ALA A 187 10.44 -5.04 5.34
N ARG A 188 10.13 -6.30 5.00
CA ARG A 188 9.38 -6.66 3.79
C ARG A 188 7.96 -6.13 3.83
N TYR A 189 7.23 -6.27 4.95
CA TYR A 189 5.89 -5.73 5.12
C TYR A 189 5.86 -4.21 4.99
N ALA A 190 6.77 -3.50 5.68
CA ALA A 190 6.91 -2.06 5.56
C ALA A 190 7.16 -1.61 4.11
N ARG A 191 8.01 -2.35 3.38
CA ARG A 191 8.33 -2.07 1.98
C ARG A 191 7.17 -2.39 1.05
N GLY A 192 6.43 -3.45 1.33
CA GLY A 192 5.22 -3.85 0.59
C GLY A 192 4.13 -2.79 0.66
N HIS A 193 3.95 -2.15 1.82
CA HIS A 193 3.00 -1.06 1.98
C HIS A 193 3.31 0.12 1.02
N TRP A 194 4.57 0.53 0.90
CA TRP A 194 4.97 1.57 -0.07
C TRP A 194 4.82 1.12 -1.54
N GLY A 195 4.58 -0.17 -1.77
CA GLY A 195 4.26 -0.70 -3.09
C GLY A 195 2.95 -0.13 -3.65
N VAL A 196 1.98 0.24 -2.81
CA VAL A 196 0.71 0.85 -3.25
C VAL A 196 0.96 2.14 -4.03
N GLU A 197 1.80 3.01 -3.47
CA GLU A 197 2.20 4.27 -4.11
C GLU A 197 2.79 4.03 -5.52
N ASN A 198 3.74 3.13 -5.63
CA ASN A 198 4.48 2.91 -6.88
C ASN A 198 3.73 2.03 -7.88
N LYS A 199 3.03 1.01 -7.40
CA LYS A 199 2.38 0.02 -8.27
C LYS A 199 0.97 0.47 -8.70
N ILE A 200 0.24 1.21 -7.85
CA ILE A 200 -1.14 1.61 -8.15
C ILE A 200 -1.21 3.11 -8.43
N HIS A 201 -0.87 3.95 -7.46
CA HIS A 201 -1.10 5.40 -7.56
C HIS A 201 -0.28 6.02 -8.68
N TYR A 202 1.04 5.76 -8.71
CA TYR A 202 1.91 6.25 -9.78
C TYR A 202 1.46 5.79 -11.17
N VAL A 203 1.08 4.53 -11.32
CA VAL A 203 0.64 3.99 -12.61
C VAL A 203 -0.66 4.66 -13.06
N ARG A 204 -1.61 4.85 -12.15
CA ARG A 204 -2.86 5.55 -12.44
C ARG A 204 -2.62 7.01 -12.85
N ASP A 205 -1.73 7.71 -12.12
CA ASP A 205 -1.48 9.13 -12.37
C ASP A 205 -0.63 9.36 -13.61
N VAL A 206 0.44 8.59 -13.79
CA VAL A 206 1.43 8.82 -14.86
C VAL A 206 1.05 8.05 -16.13
N THR A 207 0.77 6.74 -16.04
CA THR A 207 0.51 5.92 -17.21
C THR A 207 -0.92 6.12 -17.75
N PHE A 208 -1.91 6.23 -16.86
CA PHE A 208 -3.32 6.40 -17.24
C PHE A 208 -3.81 7.85 -17.16
N GLY A 209 -2.99 8.80 -16.75
CA GLY A 209 -3.32 10.22 -16.71
C GLY A 209 -4.51 10.55 -15.80
N GLU A 210 -4.69 9.82 -14.69
CA GLU A 210 -5.88 9.93 -13.86
C GLU A 210 -6.05 11.32 -13.25
N ASP A 211 -4.98 11.94 -12.78
CA ASP A 211 -5.02 13.29 -12.20
C ASP A 211 -5.36 14.37 -13.23
N ALA A 212 -5.12 14.12 -14.53
CA ALA A 212 -5.50 14.99 -15.63
C ALA A 212 -6.95 14.76 -16.11
N ALA A 213 -7.59 13.66 -15.74
CA ALA A 213 -8.93 13.31 -16.16
C ALA A 213 -9.98 14.25 -15.53
N ARG A 214 -10.81 14.88 -16.37
CA ARG A 214 -11.83 15.85 -15.94
C ARG A 214 -13.23 15.24 -15.79
N ILE A 215 -13.31 14.01 -15.33
CA ILE A 215 -14.58 13.34 -15.05
C ILE A 215 -15.00 13.73 -13.63
N ARG A 216 -16.13 14.46 -13.50
CA ARG A 216 -16.49 15.15 -12.26
C ARG A 216 -17.94 14.93 -11.81
N THR A 217 -18.73 14.20 -12.58
CA THR A 217 -20.19 14.10 -12.35
C THR A 217 -20.54 12.76 -11.73
N GLY A 218 -21.31 12.79 -10.64
CA GLY A 218 -21.89 11.63 -9.99
C GLY A 218 -20.83 10.57 -9.60
N HIS A 219 -21.07 9.33 -10.01
CA HIS A 219 -20.16 8.20 -9.80
C HIS A 219 -19.05 8.06 -10.87
N GLY A 220 -19.05 8.94 -11.88
CA GLY A 220 -18.09 8.90 -12.98
C GLY A 220 -16.62 8.79 -12.55
N PRO A 221 -16.12 9.63 -11.62
CA PRO A 221 -14.74 9.54 -11.15
C PRO A 221 -14.39 8.17 -10.56
N GLN A 222 -15.26 7.64 -9.70
CA GLN A 222 -15.08 6.33 -9.08
C GLN A 222 -15.11 5.21 -10.13
N ASN A 223 -16.10 5.20 -11.02
CA ASN A 223 -16.27 4.15 -12.01
C ASN A 223 -15.07 4.06 -12.96
N VAL A 224 -14.60 5.21 -13.47
CA VAL A 224 -13.42 5.22 -14.35
C VAL A 224 -12.16 4.83 -13.60
N SER A 225 -12.03 5.21 -12.34
CA SER A 225 -10.93 4.74 -11.49
C SER A 225 -10.95 3.21 -11.31
N THR A 226 -12.14 2.63 -11.10
CA THR A 226 -12.31 1.17 -11.00
C THR A 226 -11.93 0.48 -12.32
N LEU A 227 -12.37 1.00 -13.46
CA LEU A 227 -12.00 0.47 -14.77
C LEU A 227 -10.49 0.53 -15.02
N ARG A 228 -9.83 1.64 -14.64
CA ARG A 228 -8.36 1.73 -14.70
C ARG A 228 -7.68 0.68 -13.82
N SER A 229 -8.20 0.46 -12.62
CA SER A 229 -7.65 -0.55 -11.70
C SER A 229 -7.79 -1.97 -12.26
N ILE A 230 -8.93 -2.29 -12.87
CA ILE A 230 -9.15 -3.56 -13.57
C ILE A 230 -8.15 -3.70 -14.73
N ALA A 231 -8.01 -2.67 -15.56
CA ALA A 231 -7.06 -2.66 -16.66
C ALA A 231 -5.61 -2.86 -16.17
N ILE A 232 -5.22 -2.18 -15.08
CA ILE A 232 -3.89 -2.33 -14.47
C ILE A 232 -3.67 -3.77 -14.00
N ASN A 233 -4.61 -4.37 -13.29
CA ASN A 233 -4.52 -5.75 -12.84
C ASN A 233 -4.36 -6.70 -14.02
N PHE A 234 -5.16 -6.51 -15.06
CA PHE A 234 -5.14 -7.34 -16.26
C PHE A 234 -3.80 -7.22 -17.01
N LEU A 235 -3.30 -5.99 -17.21
CA LEU A 235 -2.02 -5.76 -17.87
C LEU A 235 -0.83 -6.35 -17.10
N ARG A 236 -0.91 -6.44 -15.77
CA ARG A 236 0.12 -7.10 -14.96
C ARG A 236 0.23 -8.60 -15.26
N TRP A 237 -0.90 -9.26 -15.49
CA TRP A 237 -0.89 -10.69 -15.84
C TRP A 237 -0.17 -10.98 -17.15
N THR A 238 0.00 -9.98 -18.03
CA THR A 238 0.79 -10.16 -19.28
C THR A 238 2.29 -10.28 -19.04
N GLY A 239 2.78 -10.04 -17.82
CA GLY A 239 4.21 -10.09 -17.47
C GLY A 239 5.06 -8.94 -18.04
N SER A 240 4.46 -8.02 -18.81
CA SER A 240 5.12 -6.84 -19.38
C SER A 240 5.00 -5.63 -18.45
N SER A 241 5.83 -4.60 -18.65
CA SER A 241 5.57 -3.32 -18.01
C SER A 241 4.22 -2.76 -18.48
N ILE A 242 3.44 -2.16 -17.57
CA ILE A 242 2.11 -1.63 -17.92
C ILE A 242 2.19 -0.58 -19.03
N ALA A 243 3.21 0.28 -19.02
CA ALA A 243 3.42 1.29 -20.06
C ALA A 243 3.73 0.66 -21.42
N ASP A 244 4.45 -0.46 -21.45
CA ASP A 244 4.73 -1.19 -22.69
C ASP A 244 3.50 -1.94 -23.21
N ALA A 245 2.77 -2.59 -22.33
CA ALA A 245 1.50 -3.24 -22.68
C ALA A 245 0.49 -2.24 -23.23
N GLN A 246 0.37 -1.05 -22.63
CA GLN A 246 -0.49 0.02 -23.12
C GLN A 246 -0.07 0.51 -24.52
N ARG A 247 1.24 0.69 -24.76
CA ARG A 247 1.72 1.04 -26.11
C ARG A 247 1.36 -0.01 -27.15
N ARG A 248 1.56 -1.29 -26.83
CA ARG A 248 1.19 -2.40 -27.75
C ARG A 248 -0.30 -2.43 -28.06
N LEU A 249 -1.15 -2.22 -27.05
CA LEU A 249 -2.60 -2.11 -27.25
C LEU A 249 -2.97 -0.93 -28.14
N ALA A 250 -2.30 0.22 -28.00
CA ALA A 250 -2.53 1.39 -28.82
C ALA A 250 -2.11 1.22 -30.28
N LEU A 251 -1.08 0.40 -30.56
CA LEU A 251 -0.63 0.10 -31.93
C LEU A 251 -1.59 -0.80 -32.73
N ALA A 252 -2.37 -1.65 -32.03
CA ALA A 252 -3.32 -2.56 -32.66
C ALA A 252 -4.66 -2.56 -31.87
N PRO A 253 -5.39 -1.43 -31.83
CA PRO A 253 -6.51 -1.22 -30.91
C PRO A 253 -7.69 -2.18 -31.15
N HIS A 254 -7.83 -2.74 -32.33
CA HIS A 254 -8.92 -3.67 -32.66
C HIS A 254 -8.57 -5.13 -32.42
N LYS A 255 -7.29 -5.48 -32.46
CA LYS A 255 -6.79 -6.87 -32.33
C LYS A 255 -6.16 -7.16 -30.98
N ALA A 256 -5.22 -6.34 -30.55
CA ALA A 256 -4.43 -6.60 -29.36
C ALA A 256 -5.24 -6.75 -28.06
N PRO A 257 -6.35 -6.01 -27.84
CA PRO A 257 -7.24 -6.27 -26.70
C PRO A 257 -7.90 -7.65 -26.77
N LEU A 258 -8.35 -8.08 -27.95
CA LEU A 258 -9.01 -9.38 -28.14
C LEU A 258 -8.01 -10.53 -27.91
N ASP A 259 -6.80 -10.41 -28.44
CA ASP A 259 -5.72 -11.35 -28.18
C ASP A 259 -5.40 -11.44 -26.68
N LEU A 260 -5.40 -10.30 -25.97
CA LEU A 260 -5.16 -10.21 -24.55
C LEU A 260 -6.27 -10.93 -23.74
N PHE A 261 -7.52 -10.87 -24.21
CA PHE A 261 -8.66 -11.57 -23.60
C PHE A 261 -8.77 -13.03 -24.04
N GLY A 262 -7.85 -13.53 -24.89
CA GLY A 262 -7.87 -14.89 -25.39
C GLY A 262 -9.00 -15.16 -26.37
N VAL A 263 -9.52 -14.12 -27.03
CA VAL A 263 -10.57 -14.27 -28.05
C VAL A 263 -9.94 -14.85 -29.32
N PRO A 264 -10.37 -16.05 -29.78
CA PRO A 264 -9.81 -16.68 -30.99
C PRO A 264 -9.93 -15.79 -32.24
N ALA A 265 -8.95 -15.86 -33.11
CA ALA A 265 -8.87 -15.01 -34.31
C ALA A 265 -10.07 -15.21 -35.28
N ASP A 266 -10.67 -16.39 -35.30
CA ASP A 266 -11.84 -16.73 -36.07
C ASP A 266 -13.13 -16.06 -35.58
N GLN A 267 -13.20 -15.69 -34.31
CA GLN A 267 -14.32 -14.92 -33.72
C GLN A 267 -14.14 -13.40 -33.86
N GLN A 268 -12.96 -12.92 -34.28
CA GLN A 268 -12.66 -11.49 -34.41
C GLN A 268 -13.19 -10.88 -35.70
N LEU A 269 -13.66 -11.67 -36.67
CA LEU A 269 -14.09 -11.24 -38.00
C LEU A 269 -15.61 -11.28 -38.25
N SER A 270 -16.40 -11.64 -37.24
CA SER A 270 -17.86 -11.84 -37.39
C SER A 270 -18.72 -10.70 -36.82
N SER A 271 -18.22 -9.48 -36.84
CA SER A 271 -19.01 -8.28 -36.44
C SER A 271 -18.98 -7.20 -37.51
#